data_03053f0d5847379de10d61b70f117345
#
_entry.id   03053f0d5847379de10d61b70f117345
#
_cell.length_a   1.000
_cell.length_b   1.000
_cell.length_c   1.000
_cell.angle_alpha   90.00
_cell.angle_beta   90.00
_cell.angle_gamma   90.00
#
_symmetry.space_group_name_H-M   'P 1'
#
loop_
_entity.id
_entity.type
_entity.pdbx_description
1 polymer ?
#
loop_
_entity_poly.entity_id
_entity_poly.type
_entity_poly.pdbx_seq_one_letter_code
_entity_poly.pdbx_strand_id
1 'polypeptide(L)'
;MSLTIILIFSSALFSIGIFGLLTRKNIVITLMSLELIFNSVVLALIAFSRYTIYYTLLFSELSLEGLYSVFSGHILGIFIISVAAGETALALALVLALGKFKSTIELNDLSEMKN
;
A
#
# COMPACT_ATOMS: atom_id res chain seq x y z
N MET A 1 16.05 -16.33 4.77
CA MET A 1 15.85 -15.77 3.41
C MET A 1 16.90 -14.70 3.21
N SER A 2 17.55 -14.63 2.06
CA SER A 2 18.53 -13.57 1.79
C SER A 2 17.84 -12.24 1.49
N LEU A 3 18.46 -11.11 1.84
CA LEU A 3 17.97 -9.76 1.53
C LEU A 3 17.62 -9.63 0.05
N THR A 4 18.49 -10.16 -0.81
CA THR A 4 18.33 -10.11 -2.26
C THR A 4 17.01 -10.72 -2.73
N ILE A 5 16.59 -11.86 -2.18
CA ILE A 5 15.34 -12.53 -2.56
C ILE A 5 14.14 -11.66 -2.17
N ILE A 6 14.15 -11.05 -0.97
CA ILE A 6 13.07 -10.18 -0.52
C ILE A 6 12.98 -8.92 -1.38
N LEU A 7 14.11 -8.33 -1.75
CA LEU A 7 14.15 -7.15 -2.61
C LEU A 7 13.69 -7.45 -4.04
N ILE A 8 14.06 -8.61 -4.60
CA ILE A 8 13.55 -9.04 -5.91
C ILE A 8 12.03 -9.21 -5.87
N PHE A 9 11.50 -9.83 -4.82
CA PHE A 9 10.06 -10.00 -4.66
C PHE A 9 9.35 -8.65 -4.49
N SER A 10 9.91 -7.75 -3.67
CA SER A 10 9.40 -6.37 -3.51
C SER A 10 9.39 -5.61 -4.83
N SER A 11 10.47 -5.67 -5.62
CA SER A 11 10.54 -4.99 -6.91
C SER A 11 9.55 -5.56 -7.94
N ALA A 12 9.29 -6.85 -7.91
CA ALA A 12 8.28 -7.49 -8.75
C ALA A 12 6.87 -7.00 -8.38
N LEU A 13 6.52 -6.96 -7.09
CA LEU A 13 5.23 -6.42 -6.61
C LEU A 13 5.06 -4.95 -7.02
N PHE A 14 6.11 -4.15 -6.87
CA PHE A 14 6.11 -2.74 -7.26
C PHE A 14 5.83 -2.56 -8.76
N SER A 15 6.49 -3.35 -9.59
CA SER A 15 6.32 -3.32 -11.05
C SER A 15 4.91 -3.70 -11.48
N ILE A 16 4.33 -4.73 -10.85
CA ILE A 16 2.94 -5.15 -11.08
C ILE A 16 1.96 -4.04 -10.66
N GLY A 17 2.21 -3.40 -9.52
CA GLY A 17 1.41 -2.27 -9.05
C GLY A 17 1.42 -1.10 -10.03
N ILE A 18 2.59 -0.69 -10.51
CA ILE A 18 2.72 0.38 -11.52
C ILE A 18 2.01 -0.02 -12.82
N PHE A 19 2.20 -1.25 -13.28
CA PHE A 19 1.53 -1.73 -14.49
C PHE A 19 0.01 -1.66 -14.35
N GLY A 20 -0.54 -2.11 -13.23
CA GLY A 20 -1.99 -2.03 -12.94
C GLY A 20 -2.51 -0.59 -12.91
N LEU A 21 -1.74 0.34 -12.31
CA LEU A 21 -2.07 1.75 -12.23
C LEU A 21 -2.14 2.42 -13.61
N LEU A 22 -1.19 2.12 -14.49
CA LEU A 22 -1.10 2.75 -15.81
C LEU A 22 -2.05 2.17 -16.84
N THR A 23 -2.42 0.89 -16.74
CA THR A 23 -3.20 0.18 -17.78
C THR A 23 -4.70 0.19 -17.51
N ARG A 24 -5.16 0.39 -16.30
CA ARG A 24 -6.57 0.23 -15.94
C ARG A 24 -7.24 1.56 -15.61
N LYS A 25 -8.44 1.74 -16.19
CA LYS A 25 -9.30 2.91 -15.94
C LYS A 25 -10.34 2.66 -14.84
N ASN A 26 -10.41 1.44 -14.31
CA ASN A 26 -11.35 1.10 -13.24
C ASN A 26 -10.77 1.55 -11.91
N ILE A 27 -11.51 2.40 -11.18
CA ILE A 27 -11.08 2.97 -9.92
C ILE A 27 -10.75 1.91 -8.85
N VAL A 28 -11.48 0.80 -8.82
CA VAL A 28 -11.22 -0.30 -7.86
C VAL A 28 -9.88 -0.96 -8.16
N ILE A 29 -9.58 -1.23 -9.44
CA ILE A 29 -8.30 -1.82 -9.84
C ILE A 29 -7.15 -0.85 -9.58
N THR A 30 -7.37 0.45 -9.80
CA THR A 30 -6.39 1.51 -9.49
C THR A 30 -6.05 1.52 -8.00
N LEU A 31 -7.05 1.43 -7.13
CA LEU A 31 -6.85 1.35 -5.67
C LEU A 31 -6.08 0.10 -5.25
N MET A 32 -6.44 -1.07 -5.79
CA MET A 32 -5.71 -2.32 -5.53
C MET A 32 -4.25 -2.25 -6.01
N SER A 33 -4.00 -1.55 -7.12
CA SER A 33 -2.64 -1.34 -7.65
C SER A 33 -1.81 -0.42 -6.74
N LEU A 34 -2.41 0.64 -6.20
CA LEU A 34 -1.76 1.51 -5.20
C LEU A 34 -1.40 0.72 -3.93
N GLU A 35 -2.31 -0.13 -3.46
CA GLU A 35 -2.06 -0.98 -2.29
C GLU A 35 -0.88 -1.94 -2.52
N LEU A 36 -0.76 -2.53 -3.71
CA LEU A 36 0.40 -3.35 -4.07
C LEU A 36 1.71 -2.54 -4.04
N ILE A 37 1.69 -1.30 -4.50
CA ILE A 37 2.86 -0.40 -4.45
C ILE A 37 3.25 -0.12 -2.99
N PHE A 38 2.30 0.26 -2.13
CA PHE A 38 2.58 0.50 -0.71
C PHE A 38 3.13 -0.74 -0.01
N ASN A 39 2.51 -1.91 -0.22
CA ASN A 39 2.97 -3.17 0.34
C ASN A 39 4.40 -3.53 -0.10
N SER A 40 4.76 -3.25 -1.35
CA SER A 40 6.12 -3.48 -1.84
C SER A 40 7.14 -2.60 -1.14
N VAL A 41 6.82 -1.31 -0.94
CA VAL A 41 7.69 -0.37 -0.21
C VAL A 41 7.87 -0.80 1.25
N VAL A 42 6.78 -1.18 1.93
CA VAL A 42 6.83 -1.69 3.31
C VAL A 42 7.71 -2.93 3.41
N LEU A 43 7.58 -3.86 2.45
CA LEU A 43 8.40 -5.08 2.43
C LEU A 43 9.89 -4.75 2.30
N ALA A 44 10.25 -3.80 1.44
CA ALA A 44 11.63 -3.33 1.31
C ALA A 44 12.14 -2.67 2.60
N LEU A 45 11.35 -1.81 3.24
CA LEU A 45 11.71 -1.14 4.49
C LEU A 45 11.97 -2.14 5.62
N ILE A 46 11.09 -3.12 5.79
CA ILE A 46 11.25 -4.17 6.81
C ILE A 46 12.48 -5.04 6.51
N ALA A 47 12.72 -5.36 5.24
CA ALA A 47 13.89 -6.11 4.83
C ALA A 47 15.19 -5.36 5.20
N PHE A 48 15.31 -4.10 4.86
CA PHE A 48 16.46 -3.28 5.21
C PHE A 48 16.64 -3.14 6.72
N SER A 49 15.57 -2.86 7.45
CA SER A 49 15.59 -2.76 8.90
C SER A 49 16.13 -4.05 9.55
N ARG A 50 15.66 -5.21 9.11
CA ARG A 50 16.10 -6.51 9.62
C ARG A 50 17.59 -6.78 9.35
N TYR A 51 18.10 -6.38 8.19
CA TYR A 51 19.49 -6.57 7.84
C TYR A 51 20.42 -5.61 8.56
N THR A 52 19.98 -4.38 8.82
CA THR A 52 20.73 -3.42 9.63
C THR A 52 20.96 -3.96 11.04
N ILE A 53 19.97 -4.64 11.65
CA ILE A 53 20.12 -5.32 12.95
C ILE A 53 21.31 -6.29 12.90
N TYR A 54 21.34 -7.14 11.87
CA TYR A 54 22.35 -8.18 11.77
C TYR A 54 23.76 -7.59 11.70
N TYR A 55 23.95 -6.53 10.91
CA TYR A 55 25.23 -5.82 10.83
C TYR A 55 25.60 -5.12 12.13
N THR A 56 24.67 -4.46 12.79
CA THR A 56 24.91 -3.76 14.05
C THR A 56 25.31 -4.74 15.17
N LEU A 57 24.66 -5.89 15.26
CA LEU A 57 24.97 -6.91 16.25
C LEU A 57 26.32 -7.61 16.01
N LEU A 58 26.77 -7.71 14.74
CA LEU A 58 28.03 -8.36 14.39
C LEU A 58 29.25 -7.44 14.50
N PHE A 59 29.09 -6.14 14.25
CA PHE A 59 30.21 -5.22 14.03
C PHE A 59 30.28 -4.03 14.98
N SER A 60 29.24 -3.77 15.77
CA SER A 60 29.24 -2.69 16.76
C SER A 60 28.74 -3.17 18.11
N GLU A 61 29.31 -2.59 19.18
CA GLU A 61 28.72 -2.72 20.51
C GLU A 61 27.26 -2.26 20.46
N LEU A 62 26.40 -2.93 21.21
CA LEU A 62 24.95 -2.66 21.27
C LEU A 62 24.70 -1.22 21.74
N SER A 63 24.75 -0.28 20.80
CA SER A 63 24.49 1.13 21.08
C SER A 63 23.00 1.43 20.97
N LEU A 64 22.52 2.34 21.78
CA LEU A 64 21.12 2.82 21.70
C LEU A 64 20.78 3.32 20.29
N GLU A 65 21.73 3.96 19.60
CA GLU A 65 21.56 4.44 18.21
C GLU A 65 21.30 3.30 17.21
N GLY A 66 21.98 2.17 17.36
CA GLY A 66 21.75 0.97 16.53
C GLY A 66 20.35 0.40 16.73
N LEU A 67 19.87 0.36 17.97
CA LEU A 67 18.49 -0.05 18.29
C LEU A 67 17.44 0.90 17.68
N TYR A 68 17.64 2.21 17.75
CA TYR A 68 16.75 3.19 17.14
C TYR A 68 16.65 3.02 15.62
N SER A 69 17.76 2.80 14.95
CA SER A 69 17.82 2.57 13.50
C SER A 69 17.01 1.34 13.07
N VAL A 70 17.05 0.30 13.88
CA VAL A 70 16.33 -0.95 13.67
C VAL A 70 14.82 -0.81 13.82
N PHE A 71 14.39 -0.20 14.91
CA PHE A 71 12.97 -0.02 15.19
C PHE A 71 12.32 0.99 14.24
N SER A 72 13.06 2.00 13.76
CA SER A 72 12.54 3.02 12.87
C SER A 72 11.92 2.47 11.58
N GLY A 73 12.56 1.48 10.96
CA GLY A 73 12.04 0.84 9.74
C GLY A 73 10.75 0.06 9.98
N HIS A 74 10.63 -0.63 11.11
CA HIS A 74 9.43 -1.37 11.48
C HIS A 74 8.28 -0.42 11.84
N ILE A 75 8.56 0.62 12.62
CA ILE A 75 7.57 1.64 13.01
C ILE A 75 7.05 2.36 11.76
N LEU A 76 7.94 2.75 10.85
CA LEU A 76 7.57 3.38 9.59
C LEU A 76 6.73 2.44 8.71
N GLY A 77 7.09 1.15 8.66
CA GLY A 77 6.31 0.13 7.95
C GLY A 77 4.88 0.00 8.49
N ILE A 78 4.70 -0.09 9.82
CA ILE A 78 3.39 -0.15 10.46
C ILE A 78 2.59 1.13 10.18
N PHE A 79 3.24 2.29 10.22
CA PHE A 79 2.60 3.56 9.91
C PHE A 79 2.09 3.60 8.46
N ILE A 80 2.90 3.19 7.48
CA ILE A 80 2.50 3.15 6.07
C ILE A 80 1.32 2.19 5.86
N ILE A 81 1.34 1.00 6.47
CA ILE A 81 0.22 0.04 6.39
C ILE A 81 -1.06 0.65 6.96
N SER A 82 -0.97 1.34 8.09
CA SER A 82 -2.13 1.97 8.74
C SER A 82 -2.74 3.08 7.87
N VAL A 83 -1.90 3.90 7.24
CA VAL A 83 -2.34 4.96 6.32
C VAL A 83 -2.95 4.35 5.06
N ALA A 84 -2.31 3.36 4.45
CA ALA A 84 -2.81 2.68 3.26
C ALA A 84 -4.17 2.01 3.51
N ALA A 85 -4.36 1.37 4.65
CA ALA A 85 -5.65 0.80 5.03
C ALA A 85 -6.75 1.86 5.18
N GLY A 86 -6.43 3.02 5.78
CA GLY A 86 -7.35 4.15 5.89
C GLY A 86 -7.73 4.75 4.53
N GLU A 87 -6.78 4.94 3.65
CA GLU A 87 -7.00 5.43 2.28
C GLU A 87 -7.86 4.47 1.47
N THR A 88 -7.61 3.17 1.55
CA THR A 88 -8.38 2.14 0.84
C THR A 88 -9.82 2.10 1.34
N ALA A 89 -10.04 2.18 2.65
CA ALA A 89 -11.38 2.23 3.25
C ALA A 89 -12.16 3.48 2.80
N LEU A 90 -11.52 4.66 2.82
CA LEU A 90 -12.11 5.90 2.37
C LEU A 90 -12.47 5.85 0.87
N ALA A 91 -11.56 5.37 0.05
CA ALA A 91 -11.74 5.28 -1.38
C ALA A 91 -12.86 4.30 -1.75
N LEU A 92 -12.96 3.15 -1.07
CA LEU A 92 -14.04 2.20 -1.25
C LEU A 92 -15.40 2.81 -0.85
N ALA A 93 -15.45 3.54 0.26
CA ALA A 93 -16.66 4.25 0.69
C ALA A 93 -17.12 5.28 -0.36
N LEU A 94 -16.19 6.02 -0.96
CA LEU A 94 -16.50 6.98 -2.05
C LEU A 94 -17.02 6.27 -3.30
N VAL A 95 -16.43 5.16 -3.70
CA VAL A 95 -16.91 4.37 -4.87
C VAL A 95 -18.33 3.87 -4.65
N LEU A 96 -18.62 3.36 -3.46
CA LEU A 96 -19.98 2.91 -3.11
C LEU A 96 -20.98 4.07 -3.07
N ALA A 97 -20.61 5.22 -2.51
CA ALA A 97 -21.44 6.40 -2.47
C ALA A 97 -21.77 6.92 -3.88
N LEU A 98 -20.77 7.01 -4.77
CA LEU A 98 -20.96 7.42 -6.17
C LEU A 98 -21.83 6.44 -6.95
N GLY A 99 -21.66 5.14 -6.75
CA GLY A 99 -22.51 4.12 -7.37
C GLY A 99 -23.98 4.25 -6.98
N LYS A 100 -24.23 4.50 -5.70
CA LYS A 100 -25.61 4.72 -5.19
C LYS A 100 -26.21 6.01 -5.73
N PHE A 101 -25.42 7.07 -5.83
CA PHE A 101 -25.88 8.36 -6.36
C PHE A 101 -26.28 8.26 -7.83
N LYS A 102 -25.48 7.56 -8.65
CA LYS A 102 -25.77 7.32 -10.05
C LYS A 102 -27.08 6.54 -10.26
N SER A 103 -27.31 5.48 -9.50
CA SER A 103 -28.54 4.70 -9.59
C SER A 103 -29.80 5.50 -9.21
N THR A 104 -29.68 6.46 -8.28
CA THR A 104 -30.79 7.33 -7.88
C THR A 104 -31.14 8.33 -8.98
N ILE A 105 -30.14 8.87 -9.71
CA ILE A 105 -30.39 9.80 -10.84
C ILE A 105 -31.10 9.08 -11.98
N GLU A 106 -30.63 7.88 -12.35
CA GLU A 106 -31.24 7.07 -13.42
C GLU A 106 -32.73 6.72 -13.10
N LEU A 107 -33.07 6.46 -11.83
CA LEU A 107 -34.43 6.21 -11.42
C LEU A 107 -35.32 7.47 -11.52
N ASN A 108 -34.78 8.63 -11.21
CA ASN A 108 -35.51 9.90 -11.33
C ASN A 108 -35.77 10.26 -12.80
N ASP A 109 -34.77 10.10 -13.67
CA ASP A 109 -34.93 10.34 -15.11
C ASP A 109 -36.00 9.43 -15.74
N LEU A 110 -36.06 8.15 -15.31
CA LEU A 110 -37.09 7.20 -15.76
C LEU A 110 -38.50 7.59 -15.24
N SER A 111 -38.59 8.22 -14.08
CA SER A 111 -39.89 8.68 -13.54
C SER A 111 -40.41 9.92 -14.24
N GLU A 112 -39.53 10.84 -14.66
CA GLU A 112 -39.89 12.03 -15.44
C GLU A 112 -40.30 11.70 -16.88
N MET A 113 -39.72 10.66 -17.48
CA MET A 113 -40.09 10.21 -18.82
C MET A 113 -41.49 9.52 -18.90
N LYS A 114 -42.08 9.19 -17.76
CA LYS A 114 -43.36 8.49 -17.65
C LYS A 114 -44.59 9.43 -17.48
N ASN A 115 -44.34 10.70 -17.31
CA ASN A 115 -45.33 11.80 -17.29
C ASN A 115 -45.24 12.63 -18.56
#